data_afb5d4ee26ec2a154ce0558bc83c619e
#
_entry.id   afb5d4ee26ec2a154ce0558bc83c619e
#
_cell.length_a   1.000
_cell.length_b   1.000
_cell.length_c   1.000
_cell.angle_alpha   90.00
_cell.angle_beta   90.00
_cell.angle_gamma   90.00
#
_symmetry.space_group_name_H-M   'P 1'
#
loop_
_entity.id
_entity.type
_entity.pdbx_description
1 polymer ?
#
loop_
_entity_poly.entity_id
_entity_poly.type
_entity_poly.pdbx_seq_one_letter_code
_entity_poly.pdbx_strand_id
1 'polypeptide(L)'
;MKQQNRRVKSLNVMAQDAVRIASGWLGSRLPDRFGPADPKLDDQGQLWWVPVVLAYPGVTVGQVGEIAVSASSGEVVDHTNLADIKAAGLALGRKHRAKVRAAFLRTRNA
;
A
#
# COMPACT_ATOMS: atom_id res chain seq x y z
N MET A 1 23.93 18.39 -18.75
CA MET A 1 23.91 18.44 -17.35
C MET A 1 22.56 18.73 -16.74
N LYS A 2 21.88 19.71 -17.20
CA LYS A 2 20.58 20.03 -16.66
C LYS A 2 19.56 18.94 -16.85
N GLN A 3 19.63 18.26 -17.97
CA GLN A 3 18.67 17.21 -18.25
C GLN A 3 18.76 16.06 -17.27
N GLN A 4 19.97 15.66 -16.95
CA GLN A 4 20.11 14.59 -15.99
C GLN A 4 19.57 14.99 -14.65
N ASN A 5 19.83 16.22 -14.27
CA ASN A 5 19.35 16.72 -13.00
C ASN A 5 17.85 16.66 -12.91
N ARG A 6 17.18 17.01 -14.01
CA ARG A 6 15.73 16.96 -14.00
C ARG A 6 15.20 15.56 -13.78
N ARG A 7 15.79 14.58 -14.46
CA ARG A 7 15.34 13.21 -14.28
C ARG A 7 15.59 12.73 -12.87
N VAL A 8 16.74 13.03 -12.33
CA VAL A 8 17.06 12.65 -10.96
C VAL A 8 16.09 13.27 -9.99
N LYS A 9 15.74 14.53 -10.21
CA LYS A 9 14.82 15.21 -9.31
C LYS A 9 13.44 14.61 -9.33
N SER A 10 12.96 14.20 -10.50
CA SER A 10 11.61 13.65 -10.60
C SER A 10 11.51 12.29 -9.94
N LEU A 11 12.64 11.65 -9.60
CA LEU A 11 12.66 10.37 -8.91
C LEU A 11 13.43 10.44 -7.61
N ASN A 12 13.18 11.49 -6.83
CA ASN A 12 13.77 11.60 -5.50
C ASN A 12 13.26 10.52 -4.56
N VAL A 13 12.06 10.04 -4.81
CA VAL A 13 11.44 8.99 -4.00
C VAL A 13 11.47 7.72 -4.84
N MET A 14 12.16 6.72 -4.37
CA MET A 14 12.26 5.44 -5.06
C MET A 14 11.13 4.52 -4.62
N ALA A 15 10.99 3.38 -5.28
CA ALA A 15 9.91 2.44 -5.00
C ALA A 15 9.84 2.05 -3.52
N GLN A 16 10.99 1.69 -2.95
CA GLN A 16 11.00 1.27 -1.55
C GLN A 16 10.66 2.40 -0.59
N ASP A 17 10.99 3.64 -0.98
CA ASP A 17 10.59 4.79 -0.18
C ASP A 17 9.09 4.98 -0.20
N ALA A 18 8.48 4.79 -1.35
CA ALA A 18 7.03 4.92 -1.50
C ALA A 18 6.32 3.88 -0.63
N VAL A 19 6.82 2.64 -0.61
CA VAL A 19 6.25 1.60 0.24
C VAL A 19 6.35 1.99 1.71
N ARG A 20 7.52 2.49 2.13
CA ARG A 20 7.72 2.89 3.52
C ARG A 20 6.81 4.04 3.91
N ILE A 21 6.66 5.01 3.03
CA ILE A 21 5.78 6.16 3.27
C ILE A 21 4.33 5.69 3.40
N ALA A 22 3.89 4.85 2.47
CA ALA A 22 2.53 4.31 2.49
C ALA A 22 2.29 3.48 3.76
N SER A 23 3.28 2.68 4.16
CA SER A 23 3.17 1.86 5.35
C SER A 23 2.96 2.72 6.60
N GLY A 24 3.74 3.79 6.74
CA GLY A 24 3.59 4.69 7.87
C GLY A 24 2.24 5.41 7.86
N TRP A 25 1.81 5.83 6.69
CA TRP A 25 0.52 6.51 6.54
C TRP A 25 -0.63 5.58 6.94
N LEU A 26 -0.57 4.34 6.48
CA LEU A 26 -1.58 3.33 6.81
C LEU A 26 -1.55 3.00 8.30
N GLY A 27 -0.36 2.82 8.85
CA GLY A 27 -0.20 2.38 10.23
C GLY A 27 -0.79 3.34 11.24
N SER A 28 -0.86 4.63 10.91
CA SER A 28 -1.43 5.62 11.80
C SER A 28 -2.95 5.77 11.64
N ARG A 29 -3.54 5.10 10.65
CA ARG A 29 -4.96 5.30 10.31
C ARG A 29 -5.79 4.03 10.30
N LEU A 30 -5.16 2.88 10.06
CA LEU A 30 -5.86 1.62 9.88
C LEU A 30 -5.20 0.51 10.70
N PRO A 31 -5.94 -0.58 10.97
CA PRO A 31 -5.35 -1.72 11.67
C PRO A 31 -4.22 -2.38 10.88
N ASP A 32 -3.40 -3.15 11.57
CA ASP A 32 -2.19 -3.75 11.00
C ASP A 32 -2.43 -4.65 9.80
N ARG A 33 -3.63 -5.19 9.67
CA ARG A 33 -3.93 -6.12 8.58
C ARG A 33 -3.96 -5.43 7.21
N PHE A 34 -3.95 -4.09 7.19
CA PHE A 34 -3.87 -3.33 5.95
C PHE A 34 -2.44 -2.90 5.73
N GLY A 35 -1.90 -3.21 4.56
CA GLY A 35 -0.53 -2.87 4.27
C GLY A 35 -0.30 -2.53 2.81
N PRO A 36 0.87 -2.00 2.50
CA PRO A 36 1.22 -1.65 1.11
C PRO A 36 1.72 -2.87 0.35
N ALA A 37 1.46 -2.89 -0.95
CA ALA A 37 2.03 -3.87 -1.85
C ALA A 37 2.98 -3.17 -2.82
N ASP A 38 3.41 -3.86 -3.87
CA ASP A 38 4.43 -3.33 -4.78
C ASP A 38 3.94 -2.08 -5.50
N PRO A 39 4.69 -0.99 -5.44
CA PRO A 39 4.26 0.25 -6.06
C PRO A 39 4.55 0.27 -7.54
N LYS A 40 3.78 1.08 -8.27
CA LYS A 40 3.98 1.29 -9.69
C LYS A 40 4.07 2.77 -9.97
N LEU A 41 5.09 3.16 -10.73
CA LEU A 41 5.25 4.54 -11.13
C LEU A 41 4.29 4.83 -12.28
N ASP A 42 3.64 5.99 -12.26
CA ASP A 42 2.74 6.34 -13.36
C ASP A 42 3.54 6.65 -14.62
N ASP A 43 2.84 6.79 -15.75
CA ASP A 43 3.49 6.95 -17.04
C ASP A 43 4.35 8.19 -17.12
N GLN A 44 4.02 9.20 -16.34
CA GLN A 44 4.74 10.48 -16.37
C GLN A 44 5.85 10.56 -15.34
N GLY A 45 6.00 9.50 -14.52
CA GLY A 45 7.04 9.46 -13.52
C GLY A 45 6.82 10.40 -12.36
N GLN A 46 5.58 10.80 -12.10
CA GLN A 46 5.27 11.79 -11.08
C GLN A 46 4.68 11.20 -9.82
N LEU A 47 4.02 10.06 -9.92
CA LEU A 47 3.33 9.45 -8.78
C LEU A 47 3.68 7.98 -8.67
N TRP A 48 3.89 7.54 -7.44
CA TRP A 48 3.94 6.11 -7.12
C TRP A 48 2.56 5.69 -6.65
N TRP A 49 1.95 4.78 -7.38
CA TRP A 49 0.68 4.18 -6.97
C TRP A 49 0.99 2.93 -6.16
N VAL A 50 0.67 2.99 -4.87
CA VAL A 50 0.95 1.90 -3.94
C VAL A 50 -0.37 1.19 -3.63
N PRO A 51 -0.52 -0.06 -4.05
CA PRO A 51 -1.74 -0.81 -3.70
C PRO A 51 -1.82 -1.02 -2.20
N VAL A 52 -3.02 -0.96 -1.65
CA VAL A 52 -3.30 -1.31 -0.27
C VAL A 52 -3.96 -2.68 -0.28
N VAL A 53 -3.42 -3.59 0.49
CA VAL A 53 -3.94 -4.96 0.53
C VAL A 53 -4.35 -5.33 1.95
N LEU A 54 -5.31 -6.26 2.02
CA LEU A 54 -5.64 -6.93 3.26
C LEU A 54 -4.75 -8.16 3.33
N ALA A 55 -3.95 -8.25 4.38
CA ALA A 55 -2.98 -9.34 4.49
C ALA A 55 -2.83 -9.78 5.94
N TYR A 56 -2.55 -11.06 6.11
CA TYR A 56 -2.25 -11.69 7.38
C TYR A 56 -0.93 -12.42 7.21
N PRO A 57 -0.28 -12.85 8.29
CA PRO A 57 1.00 -13.55 8.15
C PRO A 57 0.90 -14.70 7.16
N GLY A 58 1.72 -14.62 6.09
CA GLY A 58 1.76 -15.63 5.06
C GLY A 58 0.62 -15.64 4.06
N VAL A 59 -0.31 -14.67 4.16
CA VAL A 59 -1.49 -14.65 3.28
C VAL A 59 -1.85 -13.23 2.87
N THR A 60 -1.90 -12.99 1.57
CA THR A 60 -2.46 -11.76 1.03
C THR A 60 -3.86 -12.07 0.52
N VAL A 61 -4.87 -11.45 1.11
CA VAL A 61 -6.26 -11.74 0.78
C VAL A 61 -6.69 -11.02 -0.50
N GLY A 62 -6.34 -9.75 -0.62
CA GLY A 62 -6.67 -9.00 -1.82
C GLY A 62 -6.47 -7.51 -1.66
N GLN A 63 -6.62 -6.81 -2.77
CA GLN A 63 -6.45 -5.36 -2.81
C GLN A 63 -7.73 -4.67 -2.36
N VAL A 64 -7.59 -3.65 -1.53
CA VAL A 64 -8.71 -2.92 -0.96
C VAL A 64 -8.66 -1.42 -1.29
N GLY A 65 -7.58 -0.95 -1.90
CA GLY A 65 -7.45 0.45 -2.27
C GLY A 65 -6.07 0.75 -2.77
N GLU A 66 -5.74 2.03 -2.85
CA GLU A 66 -4.43 2.46 -3.29
C GLU A 66 -4.10 3.83 -2.72
N ILE A 67 -2.82 4.14 -2.70
CA ILE A 67 -2.28 5.39 -2.20
C ILE A 67 -1.34 5.95 -3.27
N ALA A 68 -1.46 7.24 -3.56
CA ALA A 68 -0.54 7.90 -4.48
C ALA A 68 0.46 8.73 -3.70
N VAL A 69 1.74 8.45 -3.92
CA VAL A 69 2.84 9.16 -3.28
C VAL A 69 3.60 9.94 -4.33
N SER A 70 3.85 11.22 -4.07
CA SER A 70 4.60 12.05 -4.99
C SER A 70 6.02 11.52 -5.15
N ALA A 71 6.45 11.29 -6.39
CA ALA A 71 7.79 10.79 -6.66
C ALA A 71 8.86 11.84 -6.38
N SER A 72 8.48 13.10 -6.30
CA SER A 72 9.45 14.16 -6.03
C SER A 72 9.49 14.56 -4.55
N SER A 73 8.34 14.64 -3.89
CA SER A 73 8.28 15.14 -2.51
C SER A 73 8.10 14.04 -1.46
N GLY A 74 7.60 12.89 -1.85
CA GLY A 74 7.32 11.82 -0.90
C GLY A 74 6.03 12.02 -0.12
N GLU A 75 5.23 13.01 -0.50
CA GLU A 75 3.95 13.24 0.18
C GLU A 75 2.86 12.36 -0.38
N VAL A 76 1.97 11.91 0.48
CA VAL A 76 0.76 11.24 0.05
C VAL A 76 -0.17 12.30 -0.53
N VAL A 77 -0.43 12.22 -1.83
CA VAL A 77 -1.22 13.25 -2.53
C VAL A 77 -2.62 12.78 -2.87
N ASP A 78 -2.88 11.49 -2.81
CA ASP A 78 -4.20 10.94 -3.07
C ASP A 78 -4.30 9.57 -2.44
N HIS A 79 -5.51 9.11 -2.15
CA HIS A 79 -5.71 7.79 -1.61
C HIS A 79 -7.17 7.40 -1.69
N THR A 80 -7.43 6.10 -1.68
CA THR A 80 -8.79 5.60 -1.56
C THR A 80 -9.36 6.03 -0.21
N ASN A 81 -10.63 6.39 -0.18
CA ASN A 81 -11.32 6.78 1.04
C ASN A 81 -11.15 5.69 2.10
N LEU A 82 -10.82 6.10 3.33
CA LEU A 82 -10.55 5.12 4.41
C LEU A 82 -11.75 4.24 4.70
N ALA A 83 -12.96 4.81 4.66
CA ALA A 83 -14.16 4.03 4.90
C ALA A 83 -14.34 2.95 3.83
N ASP A 84 -13.99 3.28 2.59
CA ASP A 84 -14.07 2.32 1.48
C ASP A 84 -13.03 1.22 1.64
N ILE A 85 -11.84 1.56 2.10
CA ILE A 85 -10.81 0.55 2.37
C ILE A 85 -11.30 -0.42 3.43
N LYS A 86 -11.87 0.09 4.51
CA LYS A 86 -12.38 -0.75 5.59
C LYS A 86 -13.51 -1.64 5.11
N ALA A 87 -14.43 -1.07 4.32
CA ALA A 87 -15.56 -1.84 3.80
C ALA A 87 -15.09 -2.95 2.86
N ALA A 88 -14.12 -2.64 1.99
CA ALA A 88 -13.56 -3.63 1.10
C ALA A 88 -12.85 -4.74 1.89
N GLY A 89 -12.15 -4.36 2.96
CA GLY A 89 -11.49 -5.33 3.82
C GLY A 89 -12.46 -6.28 4.48
N LEU A 90 -13.59 -5.75 4.97
CA LEU A 90 -14.61 -6.60 5.56
C LEU A 90 -15.20 -7.56 4.54
N ALA A 91 -15.47 -7.07 3.34
CA ALA A 91 -16.03 -7.90 2.29
C ALA A 91 -15.08 -9.02 1.90
N LEU A 92 -13.79 -8.71 1.77
CA LEU A 92 -12.79 -9.72 1.45
C LEU A 92 -12.63 -10.72 2.58
N GLY A 93 -12.66 -10.25 3.82
CA GLY A 93 -12.55 -11.13 4.96
C GLY A 93 -13.68 -12.14 5.02
N ARG A 94 -14.89 -11.71 4.71
CA ARG A 94 -16.03 -12.63 4.65
C ARG A 94 -15.92 -13.59 3.51
N LYS A 95 -15.53 -13.12 2.34
CA LYS A 95 -15.43 -13.93 1.15
C LYS A 95 -14.33 -15.01 1.30
N HIS A 96 -13.26 -14.67 2.01
CA HIS A 96 -12.13 -15.57 2.17
C HIS A 96 -11.96 -16.02 3.61
N ARG A 97 -13.07 -16.24 4.28
CA ARG A 97 -13.07 -16.55 5.73
C ARG A 97 -12.14 -17.69 6.10
N ALA A 98 -12.14 -18.76 5.31
CA ALA A 98 -11.32 -19.92 5.63
C ALA A 98 -9.83 -19.58 5.56
N LYS A 99 -9.45 -18.79 4.57
CA LYS A 99 -8.06 -18.39 4.38
C LYS A 99 -7.60 -17.49 5.55
N VAL A 100 -8.43 -16.57 5.96
CA VAL A 100 -8.13 -15.68 7.07
C VAL A 100 -8.02 -16.46 8.35
N ARG A 101 -8.95 -17.39 8.57
CA ARG A 101 -8.95 -18.22 9.77
C ARG A 101 -7.70 -19.08 9.85
N ALA A 102 -7.29 -19.65 8.72
CA ALA A 102 -6.07 -20.45 8.69
C ALA A 102 -4.84 -19.63 9.06
N ALA A 103 -4.79 -18.36 8.62
CA ALA A 103 -3.68 -17.47 8.95
C ALA A 103 -3.64 -17.19 10.45
N PHE A 104 -4.81 -16.97 11.07
CA PHE A 104 -4.87 -16.78 12.52
C PHE A 104 -4.40 -18.00 13.28
N LEU A 105 -4.83 -19.17 12.85
CA LEU A 105 -4.44 -20.41 13.53
C LEU A 105 -2.94 -20.63 13.44
N ARG A 106 -2.35 -20.36 12.28
CA ARG A 106 -0.92 -20.47 12.13
C ARG A 106 -0.18 -19.53 13.07
N THR A 107 -0.66 -18.30 13.16
CA THR A 107 -0.05 -17.31 14.02
C THR A 107 -0.12 -17.72 15.49
N ARG A 108 -1.25 -18.27 15.90
CA ARG A 108 -1.43 -18.69 17.29
C ARG A 108 -0.54 -19.85 17.67
N ASN A 109 -0.25 -20.71 16.71
CA ASN A 109 0.55 -21.89 16.95
C ASN A 109 2.04 -21.68 16.80
N ALA A 110 2.43 -20.49 16.36
CA ALA A 110 3.84 -20.16 16.17
C ALA A 110 4.50 -19.66 17.48
#